data_214ce131169d91571056e6dc2e1100c0
#
_entry.id   214ce131169d91571056e6dc2e1100c0
#
_cell.length_a   1.000
_cell.length_b   1.000
_cell.length_c   1.000
_cell.angle_alpha   90.00
_cell.angle_beta   90.00
_cell.angle_gamma   90.00
#
_symmetry.space_group_name_H-M   'P 1'
#
loop_
_entity.id
_entity.type
_entity.pdbx_description
1 polymer ?
#
loop_
_entity_poly.entity_id
_entity_poly.type
_entity_poly.pdbx_seq_one_letter_code
_entity_poly.pdbx_strand_id
1 'polypeptide(L)'
;MAQPMPKHPNLVGGFAPIQMECDAPDLVIEGEVPADLAGTFFRNGPNPQFAPRGGHHWFAGDGMLHAFHIENGRVGYKNRWARTKKFELERAAGRALFSAFNPMDADPSVVGMETDGLANTNIVWHGGRLLALEEGLSLIHI
;
A
#
# COMPACT_ATOMS: atom_id res chain seq x y z
N MET A 1 7.00 -14.27 -16.34
CA MET A 1 6.40 -12.95 -16.61
C MET A 1 5.29 -12.71 -15.61
N ALA A 2 5.21 -11.52 -15.02
CA ALA A 2 4.11 -11.16 -14.13
C ALA A 2 2.77 -11.22 -14.89
N GLN A 3 1.73 -11.74 -14.26
CA GLN A 3 0.39 -11.76 -14.82
C GLN A 3 -0.17 -10.33 -14.87
N PRO A 4 -0.89 -9.94 -15.94
CA PRO A 4 -1.56 -8.66 -15.99
C PRO A 4 -2.66 -8.59 -14.92
N MET A 5 -2.92 -7.39 -14.41
CA MET A 5 -4.04 -7.16 -13.49
C MET A 5 -5.37 -7.55 -14.17
N PRO A 6 -6.25 -8.28 -13.47
CA PRO A 6 -7.53 -8.66 -14.03
C PRO A 6 -8.45 -7.42 -14.17
N LYS A 7 -9.37 -7.48 -15.12
CA LYS A 7 -10.45 -6.47 -15.25
C LYS A 7 -11.47 -6.69 -14.13
N HIS A 8 -11.25 -6.04 -13.00
CA HIS A 8 -12.13 -6.09 -11.84
C HIS A 8 -12.51 -4.66 -11.42
N PRO A 9 -13.75 -4.36 -11.00
CA PRO A 9 -14.16 -3.00 -10.63
C PRO A 9 -13.21 -2.31 -9.64
N ASN A 10 -12.64 -3.05 -8.70
CA ASN A 10 -11.71 -2.54 -7.70
C ASN A 10 -10.22 -2.57 -8.15
N LEU A 11 -9.94 -2.75 -9.43
CA LEU A 11 -8.59 -2.77 -10.00
C LEU A 11 -8.47 -1.94 -11.29
N VAL A 12 -9.50 -1.14 -11.60
CA VAL A 12 -9.54 -0.31 -12.82
C VAL A 12 -9.97 1.13 -12.51
N GLY A 13 -9.69 2.04 -13.42
CA GLY A 13 -10.02 3.46 -13.24
C GLY A 13 -9.31 4.07 -12.04
N GLY A 14 -10.03 4.75 -11.18
CA GLY A 14 -9.49 5.35 -9.94
C GLY A 14 -9.01 4.34 -8.89
N PHE A 15 -9.32 3.06 -9.07
CA PHE A 15 -8.86 1.96 -8.21
C PHE A 15 -7.73 1.14 -8.85
N ALA A 16 -7.21 1.56 -10.00
CA ALA A 16 -6.10 0.87 -10.63
C ALA A 16 -4.85 0.93 -9.73
N PRO A 17 -4.20 -0.21 -9.45
CA PRO A 17 -3.03 -0.23 -8.60
C PRO A 17 -1.87 0.61 -9.17
N ILE A 18 -1.21 1.33 -8.30
CA ILE A 18 0.04 2.03 -8.61
C ILE A 18 1.18 1.02 -8.55
N GLN A 19 1.95 0.90 -9.65
CA GLN A 19 3.00 -0.13 -9.78
C GLN A 19 4.41 0.38 -9.48
N MET A 20 4.53 1.60 -8.95
CA MET A 20 5.82 2.23 -8.69
C MET A 20 5.85 2.92 -7.32
N GLU A 21 7.02 2.94 -6.71
CA GLU A 21 7.34 3.86 -5.64
C GLU A 21 7.97 5.13 -6.23
N CYS A 22 7.55 6.28 -5.75
CA CYS A 22 7.93 7.58 -6.25
C CYS A 22 8.46 8.46 -5.11
N ASP A 23 9.38 9.34 -5.44
CA ASP A 23 9.86 10.42 -4.59
C ASP A 23 9.93 11.69 -5.46
N ALA A 24 9.00 12.60 -5.26
CA ALA A 24 8.88 13.85 -5.98
C ALA A 24 8.98 15.01 -4.96
N PRO A 25 10.16 15.58 -4.76
CA PRO A 25 10.40 16.56 -3.68
C PRO A 25 9.69 17.91 -3.92
N ASP A 26 9.24 18.17 -5.14
CA ASP A 26 8.65 19.44 -5.53
C ASP A 26 7.58 19.22 -6.60
N LEU A 27 6.32 19.28 -6.19
CA LEU A 27 5.18 19.16 -7.09
C LEU A 27 4.83 20.50 -7.74
N VAL A 28 4.30 20.45 -8.94
CA VAL A 28 3.66 21.61 -9.56
C VAL A 28 2.36 21.90 -8.81
N ILE A 29 2.21 23.15 -8.39
CA ILE A 29 1.04 23.62 -7.63
C ILE A 29 0.22 24.55 -8.54
N GLU A 30 -1.08 24.29 -8.62
CA GLU A 30 -2.04 25.19 -9.22
C GLU A 30 -2.75 25.97 -8.09
N GLY A 31 -2.57 27.30 -8.07
CA GLY A 31 -3.02 28.16 -6.98
C GLY A 31 -1.93 28.45 -5.96
N GLU A 32 -2.33 28.70 -4.71
CA GLU A 32 -1.43 29.05 -3.62
C GLU A 32 -1.61 28.09 -2.43
N VAL A 33 -0.51 27.64 -1.86
CA VAL A 33 -0.50 26.94 -0.59
C VAL A 33 -0.48 27.99 0.53
N PRO A 34 -1.40 27.94 1.52
CA PRO A 34 -1.39 28.85 2.66
C PRO A 34 -0.02 28.86 3.35
N ALA A 35 0.50 30.07 3.65
CA ALA A 35 1.85 30.22 4.19
C ALA A 35 2.02 29.63 5.61
N ASP A 36 0.94 29.51 6.35
CA ASP A 36 0.87 28.92 7.69
C ASP A 36 0.62 27.41 7.68
N LEU A 37 0.40 26.81 6.51
CA LEU A 37 0.23 25.37 6.37
C LEU A 37 1.60 24.69 6.27
N ALA A 38 1.94 23.92 7.30
CA ALA A 38 3.15 23.11 7.34
C ALA A 38 2.88 21.75 7.99
N GLY A 39 3.50 20.70 7.48
CA GLY A 39 3.38 19.35 8.01
C GLY A 39 3.37 18.28 6.95
N THR A 40 3.00 17.06 7.33
CA THR A 40 2.88 15.95 6.39
C THR A 40 1.50 15.33 6.48
N PHE A 41 0.78 15.34 5.37
CA PHE A 41 -0.47 14.59 5.22
C PHE A 41 -0.14 13.17 4.77
N PHE A 42 -0.62 12.19 5.53
CA PHE A 42 -0.47 10.78 5.19
C PHE A 42 -1.79 10.16 4.78
N ARG A 43 -1.73 9.26 3.82
CA ARG A 43 -2.82 8.39 3.42
C ARG A 43 -2.31 6.97 3.27
N ASN A 44 -3.08 5.99 3.76
CA ASN A 44 -2.85 4.57 3.55
C ASN A 44 -4.01 3.96 2.79
N GLY A 45 -3.75 2.91 2.04
CA GLY A 45 -4.80 2.18 1.35
C GLY A 45 -4.30 0.92 0.66
N PRO A 46 -5.23 0.05 0.24
CA PRO A 46 -4.90 -1.19 -0.45
C PRO A 46 -4.37 -0.92 -1.86
N ASN A 47 -3.25 -1.51 -2.20
CA ASN A 47 -2.60 -1.39 -3.50
C ASN A 47 -1.87 -2.69 -3.85
N PRO A 48 -2.54 -3.69 -4.43
CA PRO A 48 -1.93 -4.98 -4.72
C PRO A 48 -0.75 -4.83 -5.69
N GLN A 49 0.41 -5.41 -5.33
CA GLN A 49 1.59 -5.35 -6.20
C GLN A 49 1.52 -6.32 -7.38
N PHE A 50 0.75 -7.39 -7.27
CA PHE A 50 0.54 -8.40 -8.32
C PHE A 50 -0.93 -8.70 -8.52
N ALA A 51 -1.26 -9.33 -9.67
CA ALA A 51 -2.58 -9.86 -9.92
C ALA A 51 -3.00 -10.80 -8.79
N PRO A 52 -4.12 -10.53 -8.09
CA PRO A 52 -4.56 -11.33 -6.96
C PRO A 52 -4.83 -12.80 -7.34
N ARG A 53 -4.61 -13.70 -6.40
CA ARG A 53 -5.01 -15.11 -6.52
C ARG A 53 -6.44 -15.29 -6.05
N GLY A 54 -7.22 -16.04 -6.80
CA GLY A 54 -8.64 -16.25 -6.51
C GLY A 54 -9.46 -14.97 -6.66
N GLY A 55 -10.51 -14.83 -5.86
CA GLY A 55 -11.33 -13.63 -5.83
C GLY A 55 -10.61 -12.44 -5.26
N HIS A 56 -10.86 -11.24 -5.79
CA HIS A 56 -10.32 -10.00 -5.26
C HIS A 56 -11.39 -9.21 -4.52
N HIS A 57 -11.03 -8.68 -3.38
CA HIS A 57 -11.80 -7.70 -2.65
C HIS A 57 -10.93 -6.45 -2.41
N TRP A 58 -11.55 -5.29 -2.33
CA TRP A 58 -10.81 -4.05 -2.15
C TRP A 58 -9.84 -4.08 -0.94
N PHE A 59 -10.26 -4.67 0.17
CA PHE A 59 -9.43 -4.76 1.37
C PHE A 59 -8.22 -5.69 1.25
N ALA A 60 -8.11 -6.44 0.18
CA ALA A 60 -7.06 -7.46 0.00
C ALA A 60 -5.74 -6.95 -0.59
N GLY A 61 -5.65 -5.66 -0.90
CA GLY A 61 -4.43 -5.07 -1.45
C GLY A 61 -3.35 -4.83 -0.40
N ASP A 62 -2.08 -4.93 -0.80
CA ASP A 62 -0.95 -4.56 0.05
C ASP A 62 -1.02 -3.09 0.43
N GLY A 63 -0.67 -2.74 1.66
CA GLY A 63 -0.70 -1.36 2.12
C GLY A 63 0.28 -0.49 1.34
N MET A 64 -0.22 0.60 0.76
CA MET A 64 0.62 1.64 0.17
C MET A 64 0.36 2.96 0.86
N LEU A 65 1.44 3.53 1.36
CA LEU A 65 1.42 4.80 2.03
C LEU A 65 1.75 5.90 1.05
N HIS A 66 1.01 6.99 1.16
CA HIS A 66 1.24 8.24 0.43
C HIS A 66 1.49 9.34 1.45
N ALA A 67 2.53 10.11 1.25
CA ALA A 67 2.91 11.24 2.08
C ALA A 67 2.99 12.50 1.22
N PHE A 68 2.30 13.56 1.62
CA PHE A 68 2.42 14.89 1.05
C PHE A 68 3.03 15.79 2.11
N HIS A 69 4.30 16.15 1.92
CA HIS A 69 5.02 17.06 2.80
C HIS A 69 4.84 18.49 2.33
N ILE A 70 4.31 19.33 3.21
CA ILE A 70 3.97 20.72 2.91
C ILE A 70 4.82 21.59 3.83
N GLU A 71 5.61 22.47 3.23
CA GLU A 71 6.46 23.40 3.95
C GLU A 71 6.82 24.60 3.06
N ASN A 72 6.76 25.81 3.63
CA ASN A 72 7.14 27.06 2.95
C ASN A 72 6.48 27.25 1.57
N GLY A 73 5.19 26.91 1.45
CA GLY A 73 4.45 27.03 0.20
C GLY A 73 4.78 25.97 -0.86
N ARG A 74 5.61 24.98 -0.55
CA ARG A 74 5.98 23.87 -1.44
C ARG A 74 5.33 22.58 -1.00
N VAL A 75 5.13 21.65 -1.92
CA VAL A 75 4.57 20.34 -1.65
C VAL A 75 5.46 19.27 -2.27
N GLY A 76 5.98 18.37 -1.44
CA GLY A 76 6.63 17.15 -1.88
C GLY A 76 5.69 15.95 -1.76
N TYR A 77 5.92 14.93 -2.58
CA TYR A 77 5.16 13.69 -2.55
C TYR A 77 6.08 12.47 -2.50
N LYS A 78 5.67 11.49 -1.70
CA LYS A 78 6.34 10.19 -1.62
C LYS A 78 5.32 9.08 -1.45
N ASN A 79 5.52 7.94 -2.12
CA ASN A 79 4.74 6.74 -1.82
C ASN A 79 5.65 5.53 -1.62
N ARG A 80 5.21 4.63 -0.72
CA ARG A 80 5.91 3.38 -0.39
C ARG A 80 4.92 2.29 -0.04
N TRP A 81 5.17 1.06 -0.47
CA TRP A 81 4.47 -0.08 0.10
C TRP A 81 4.93 -0.35 1.53
N ALA A 82 4.00 -0.77 2.37
CA ALA A 82 4.33 -1.37 3.65
C ALA A 82 5.09 -2.70 3.41
N ARG A 83 6.26 -2.84 4.03
CA ARG A 83 7.14 -4.01 3.86
C ARG A 83 6.71 -5.16 4.76
N THR A 84 5.48 -5.66 4.56
CA THR A 84 4.97 -6.83 5.28
C THR A 84 5.69 -8.09 4.84
N LYS A 85 5.66 -9.14 5.65
CA LYS A 85 6.19 -10.47 5.29
C LYS A 85 5.55 -11.00 4.01
N LYS A 86 4.22 -10.82 3.87
CA LYS A 86 3.50 -11.16 2.63
C LYS A 86 4.09 -10.40 1.44
N PHE A 87 4.21 -9.07 1.54
CA PHE A 87 4.75 -8.24 0.47
C PHE A 87 6.14 -8.72 0.03
N GLU A 88 7.05 -8.97 0.97
CA GLU A 88 8.43 -9.38 0.67
C GLU A 88 8.49 -10.77 -0.01
N LEU A 89 7.70 -11.73 0.46
CA LEU A 89 7.62 -13.06 -0.14
C LEU A 89 7.09 -13.01 -1.58
N GLU A 90 6.02 -12.26 -1.82
CA GLU A 90 5.43 -12.09 -3.15
C GLU A 90 6.37 -11.31 -4.08
N ARG A 91 7.06 -10.30 -3.55
CA ARG A 91 8.07 -9.53 -4.29
C ARG A 91 9.22 -10.43 -4.76
N ALA A 92 9.73 -11.28 -3.88
CA ALA A 92 10.77 -12.25 -4.21
C ALA A 92 10.30 -13.29 -5.24
N ALA A 93 9.04 -13.72 -5.15
CA ALA A 93 8.44 -14.67 -6.09
C ALA A 93 8.04 -14.03 -7.45
N GLY A 94 7.92 -12.71 -7.54
CA GLY A 94 7.46 -11.98 -8.72
C GLY A 94 5.98 -12.24 -9.07
N ARG A 95 5.18 -12.70 -8.11
CA ARG A 95 3.76 -13.03 -8.27
C ARG A 95 3.04 -13.08 -6.93
N ALA A 96 1.70 -12.98 -6.93
CA ALA A 96 0.90 -13.24 -5.74
C ALA A 96 1.05 -14.69 -5.27
N LEU A 97 1.19 -14.89 -3.98
CA LEU A 97 1.27 -16.21 -3.32
C LEU A 97 0.08 -16.45 -2.40
N PHE A 98 -0.37 -15.43 -1.71
CA PHE A 98 -1.45 -15.51 -0.73
C PHE A 98 -2.79 -15.19 -1.37
N SER A 99 -3.85 -15.79 -0.84
CA SER A 99 -5.24 -15.42 -1.13
C SER A 99 -5.83 -14.74 0.10
N ALA A 100 -6.57 -13.65 -0.10
CA ALA A 100 -7.09 -12.86 1.01
C ALA A 100 -8.22 -13.56 1.78
N PHE A 101 -9.05 -14.35 1.11
CA PHE A 101 -10.29 -14.86 1.69
C PHE A 101 -10.46 -16.38 1.63
N ASN A 102 -9.75 -17.03 0.74
CA ASN A 102 -9.83 -18.48 0.60
C ASN A 102 -8.43 -19.10 0.62
N PRO A 103 -8.02 -19.68 1.74
CA PRO A 103 -6.70 -20.34 1.85
C PRO A 103 -6.45 -21.41 0.79
N MET A 104 -7.51 -22.00 0.22
CA MET A 104 -7.38 -23.00 -0.85
C MET A 104 -6.90 -22.41 -2.17
N ASP A 105 -7.05 -21.10 -2.37
CA ASP A 105 -6.55 -20.40 -3.55
C ASP A 105 -5.09 -19.93 -3.38
N ALA A 106 -4.52 -20.09 -2.17
CA ALA A 106 -3.12 -19.74 -1.93
C ALA A 106 -2.17 -20.67 -2.69
N ASP A 107 -0.98 -20.16 -2.97
CA ASP A 107 0.08 -20.99 -3.55
C ASP A 107 0.49 -22.09 -2.56
N PRO A 108 0.70 -23.33 -3.02
CA PRO A 108 1.13 -24.42 -2.13
C PRO A 108 2.38 -24.13 -1.30
N SER A 109 3.26 -23.25 -1.79
CA SER A 109 4.50 -22.88 -1.09
C SER A 109 4.28 -22.05 0.18
N VAL A 110 3.08 -21.47 0.36
CA VAL A 110 2.76 -20.61 1.53
C VAL A 110 1.62 -21.15 2.39
N VAL A 111 1.12 -22.36 2.09
CA VAL A 111 0.08 -23.01 2.91
C VAL A 111 0.59 -23.21 4.33
N GLY A 112 -0.18 -22.72 5.31
CA GLY A 112 0.18 -22.76 6.73
C GLY A 112 1.19 -21.68 7.18
N MET A 113 1.60 -20.77 6.29
CA MET A 113 2.42 -19.62 6.69
C MET A 113 1.55 -18.53 7.32
N GLU A 114 1.95 -18.06 8.48
CA GLU A 114 1.41 -16.85 9.09
C GLU A 114 2.04 -15.62 8.45
N THR A 115 1.23 -14.58 8.25
CA THR A 115 1.66 -13.27 7.78
C THR A 115 1.40 -12.22 8.86
N ASP A 116 2.08 -11.09 8.75
CA ASP A 116 1.93 -9.92 9.59
C ASP A 116 0.87 -8.94 9.06
N GLY A 117 0.00 -9.42 8.16
CA GLY A 117 -1.11 -8.66 7.60
C GLY A 117 -0.75 -7.87 6.35
N LEU A 118 -1.65 -6.97 5.98
CA LEU A 118 -1.57 -6.14 4.77
C LEU A 118 -1.16 -4.70 5.07
N ALA A 119 -1.31 -4.25 6.31
CA ALA A 119 -0.99 -2.90 6.78
C ALA A 119 -1.64 -1.78 5.93
N ASN A 120 -2.88 -1.96 5.51
CA ASN A 120 -3.53 -1.14 4.49
C ASN A 120 -4.69 -0.27 4.97
N THR A 121 -5.02 -0.30 6.28
CA THR A 121 -6.26 0.31 6.77
C THR A 121 -6.07 1.74 7.25
N ASN A 122 -5.07 1.99 8.07
CA ASN A 122 -4.85 3.29 8.68
C ASN A 122 -3.36 3.57 8.92
N ILE A 123 -3.05 4.80 9.29
CA ILE A 123 -1.70 5.23 9.63
C ILE A 123 -1.76 6.20 10.81
N VAL A 124 -0.90 6.00 11.79
CA VAL A 124 -0.80 6.87 12.96
C VAL A 124 0.64 7.19 13.30
N TRP A 125 0.86 8.40 13.79
CA TRP A 125 2.13 8.79 14.41
C TRP A 125 2.03 8.56 15.91
N HIS A 126 2.89 7.68 16.46
CA HIS A 126 2.91 7.38 17.88
C HIS A 126 4.33 7.05 18.35
N GLY A 127 4.71 7.63 19.49
CA GLY A 127 6.00 7.35 20.10
C GLY A 127 7.23 7.62 19.22
N GLY A 128 7.18 8.64 18.36
CA GLY A 128 8.26 8.96 17.42
C GLY A 128 8.32 8.03 16.21
N ARG A 129 7.27 7.24 15.95
CA ARG A 129 7.20 6.27 14.85
C ARG A 129 5.93 6.44 14.04
N LEU A 130 6.04 6.19 12.74
CA LEU A 130 4.89 6.05 11.87
C LEU A 130 4.48 4.58 11.83
N LEU A 131 3.22 4.31 12.15
CA LEU A 131 2.68 2.95 12.24
C LEU A 131 1.60 2.77 11.19
N ALA A 132 1.73 1.76 10.33
CA ALA A 132 0.64 1.31 9.47
C ALA A 132 -0.17 0.23 10.18
N LEU A 133 -1.48 0.36 10.14
CA LEU A 133 -2.41 -0.48 10.89
C LEU A 133 -3.23 -1.37 9.95
N GLU A 134 -3.69 -2.48 10.50
CA GLU A 134 -4.69 -3.36 9.92
C GLU A 134 -5.71 -3.79 10.97
N GLU A 135 -6.98 -3.96 10.57
CA GLU A 135 -8.07 -4.30 11.51
C GLU A 135 -7.95 -5.71 12.11
N GLY A 136 -7.37 -6.64 11.40
CA GLY A 136 -7.32 -8.05 11.79
C GLY A 136 -6.02 -8.50 12.46
N LEU A 137 -4.94 -7.74 12.35
CA LEU A 137 -3.60 -8.15 12.76
C LEU A 137 -2.75 -6.96 13.22
N SER A 138 -1.49 -7.22 13.50
CA SER A 138 -0.55 -6.36 14.20
C SER A 138 -0.22 -5.01 13.53
N LEU A 139 0.35 -4.15 14.35
CA LEU A 139 0.99 -2.89 13.97
C LEU A 139 2.31 -3.17 13.23
N ILE A 140 2.51 -2.54 12.08
CA ILE A 140 3.79 -2.54 11.39
C ILE A 140 4.42 -1.15 11.50
N HIS A 141 5.63 -1.12 12.01
CA HIS A 141 6.46 0.08 12.01
C HIS A 141 7.05 0.31 10.61
N ILE A 142 6.93 1.52 10.13
CA ILE A 142 7.40 1.95 8.81
C ILE A 142 8.59 2.89 8.97
#